data_8b8b3e8e2677746658c0fd0f52676fd7
#
_entry.id   8b8b3e8e2677746658c0fd0f52676fd7
#
_cell.length_a   1.000
_cell.length_b   1.000
_cell.length_c   1.000
_cell.angle_alpha   90.00
_cell.angle_beta   90.00
_cell.angle_gamma   90.00
#
_symmetry.space_group_name_H-M   'P 1'
#
loop_
_entity.id
_entity.type
_entity.pdbx_description
1 polymer ?
#
loop_
_entity_poly.entity_id
_entity_poly.type
_entity_poly.pdbx_seq_one_letter_code
_entity_poly.pdbx_strand_id
1 'polypeptide(L)'
;MSYRMLAIVASAAALGFVAPQMAKAEDPVSHTLDMLVGNPDYHLGQAVTHTQEAIAHGRSGHAHSVAHHAQEALVNAQAQYAGDQNPHVAEAATHLKAAVKHGHHGHAHEATTHAEEALTHLNAASEPSLLPGL
;
A
#
# COMPACT_ATOMS: atom_id res chain seq x y z
N MET A 1 -30.27 -67.51 16.73
CA MET A 1 -28.94 -67.02 16.26
C MET A 1 -29.15 -65.62 15.65
N SER A 2 -28.84 -64.62 16.42
CA SER A 2 -29.16 -63.22 16.04
C SER A 2 -27.87 -62.52 15.61
N TYR A 3 -27.72 -62.23 14.35
CA TYR A 3 -26.61 -61.42 13.86
C TYR A 3 -27.03 -59.94 14.01
N ARG A 4 -26.37 -59.24 14.93
CA ARG A 4 -26.47 -57.80 15.04
C ARG A 4 -25.51 -57.19 14.01
N MET A 5 -26.06 -56.60 12.95
CA MET A 5 -25.30 -55.75 12.03
C MET A 5 -24.91 -54.45 12.74
N LEU A 6 -23.64 -54.24 12.86
CA LEU A 6 -23.04 -53.01 13.35
C LEU A 6 -22.95 -52.04 12.16
N ALA A 7 -23.77 -50.99 12.15
CA ALA A 7 -23.67 -49.94 11.17
C ALA A 7 -22.49 -49.02 11.54
N ILE A 8 -21.44 -49.04 10.73
CA ILE A 8 -20.33 -48.09 10.83
C ILE A 8 -20.76 -46.81 10.14
N VAL A 9 -21.02 -45.80 10.91
CA VAL A 9 -21.23 -44.44 10.41
C VAL A 9 -19.86 -43.86 10.09
N ALA A 10 -19.49 -43.82 8.82
CA ALA A 10 -18.31 -43.11 8.36
C ALA A 10 -18.60 -41.60 8.37
N SER A 11 -18.10 -40.89 9.38
CA SER A 11 -18.06 -39.43 9.39
C SER A 11 -17.03 -38.98 8.37
N ALA A 12 -17.47 -38.50 7.22
CA ALA A 12 -16.65 -37.79 6.27
C ALA A 12 -16.35 -36.38 6.87
N ALA A 13 -15.18 -36.23 7.46
CA ALA A 13 -14.63 -34.93 7.79
C ALA A 13 -14.30 -34.21 6.47
N ALA A 14 -15.12 -33.22 6.11
CA ALA A 14 -14.79 -32.31 5.02
C ALA A 14 -13.61 -31.46 5.48
N LEU A 15 -12.41 -31.86 5.07
CA LEU A 15 -11.23 -31.01 5.11
C LEU A 15 -11.48 -29.86 4.14
N GLY A 16 -11.85 -28.69 4.69
CA GLY A 16 -11.89 -27.44 3.97
C GLY A 16 -10.49 -27.15 3.44
N PHE A 17 -10.27 -27.43 2.17
CA PHE A 17 -9.09 -27.01 1.44
C PHE A 17 -9.21 -25.50 1.24
N VAL A 18 -8.67 -24.73 2.19
CA VAL A 18 -8.39 -23.32 1.98
C VAL A 18 -7.26 -23.28 0.96
N ALA A 19 -7.60 -23.10 -0.30
CA ALA A 19 -6.62 -22.80 -1.33
C ALA A 19 -5.85 -21.55 -0.86
N PRO A 20 -4.51 -21.61 -0.78
CA PRO A 20 -3.75 -20.38 -0.58
C PRO A 20 -4.13 -19.46 -1.73
N GLN A 21 -4.69 -18.30 -1.39
CA GLN A 21 -4.81 -17.22 -2.36
C GLN A 21 -3.38 -16.91 -2.75
N MET A 22 -2.99 -17.36 -3.94
CA MET A 22 -1.74 -16.93 -4.53
C MET A 22 -1.85 -15.43 -4.62
N ALA A 23 -1.06 -14.73 -3.78
CA ALA A 23 -0.75 -13.34 -4.01
C ALA A 23 -0.37 -13.28 -5.48
N LYS A 24 -1.11 -12.45 -6.25
CA LYS A 24 -0.83 -12.24 -7.66
C LYS A 24 0.61 -11.78 -7.71
N ALA A 25 1.52 -12.67 -8.07
CA ALA A 25 2.89 -12.32 -8.31
C ALA A 25 2.84 -11.34 -9.48
N GLU A 26 3.08 -10.07 -9.19
CA GLU A 26 3.23 -9.07 -10.23
C GLU A 26 4.45 -9.50 -11.04
N ASP A 27 4.25 -9.85 -12.30
CA ASP A 27 5.31 -10.26 -13.18
C ASP A 27 6.34 -9.13 -13.28
N PRO A 28 7.63 -9.40 -13.00
CA PRO A 28 8.67 -8.36 -13.09
C PRO A 28 8.75 -7.70 -14.48
N VAL A 29 8.15 -8.33 -15.48
CA VAL A 29 8.07 -7.81 -16.85
C VAL A 29 7.00 -6.73 -17.00
N SER A 30 5.85 -6.85 -16.31
CA SER A 30 4.82 -5.80 -16.34
C SER A 30 5.29 -4.52 -15.66
N HIS A 31 6.06 -4.65 -14.57
CA HIS A 31 6.67 -3.54 -13.86
C HIS A 31 7.66 -2.73 -14.74
N THR A 32 8.46 -3.43 -15.53
CA THR A 32 9.40 -2.80 -16.48
C THR A 32 8.68 -2.19 -17.69
N LEU A 33 7.58 -2.79 -18.13
CA LEU A 33 6.80 -2.26 -19.24
C LEU A 33 6.02 -1.01 -18.83
N ASP A 34 5.47 -0.94 -17.61
CA ASP A 34 4.81 0.25 -17.08
C ASP A 34 5.78 1.44 -16.96
N MET A 35 7.02 1.19 -16.53
CA MET A 35 8.07 2.23 -16.53
C MET A 35 8.46 2.66 -17.94
N LEU A 36 8.46 1.72 -18.92
CA LEU A 36 8.94 1.97 -20.28
C LEU A 36 7.86 2.62 -21.17
N VAL A 37 6.58 2.34 -20.89
CA VAL A 37 5.42 2.84 -21.67
C VAL A 37 4.87 4.14 -21.08
N GLY A 38 5.42 4.60 -19.93
CA GLY A 38 5.06 5.86 -19.30
C GLY A 38 3.61 5.86 -18.80
N ASN A 39 3.24 4.86 -17.97
CA ASN A 39 1.98 4.95 -17.23
C ASN A 39 2.03 6.19 -16.33
N PRO A 40 1.21 7.22 -16.57
CA PRO A 40 1.28 8.47 -15.82
C PRO A 40 1.00 8.26 -14.33
N ASP A 41 0.29 7.18 -13.96
CA ASP A 41 -0.10 6.90 -12.59
C ASP A 41 0.86 5.91 -11.88
N TYR A 42 1.91 5.44 -12.55
CA TYR A 42 2.83 4.47 -11.97
C TYR A 42 3.47 4.97 -10.67
N HIS A 43 4.06 6.14 -10.71
CA HIS A 43 4.70 6.73 -9.55
C HIS A 43 3.71 7.09 -8.44
N LEU A 44 2.51 7.52 -8.80
CA LEU A 44 1.45 7.77 -7.83
C LEU A 44 1.06 6.48 -7.09
N GLY A 45 0.86 5.39 -7.82
CA GLY A 45 0.56 4.07 -7.25
C GLY A 45 1.66 3.57 -6.30
N GLN A 46 2.94 3.73 -6.68
CA GLN A 46 4.07 3.38 -5.82
C GLN A 46 4.13 4.25 -4.56
N ALA A 47 3.91 5.55 -4.70
CA ALA A 47 3.86 6.46 -3.54
C ALA A 47 2.76 6.06 -2.55
N VAL A 48 1.57 5.70 -3.03
CA VAL A 48 0.46 5.21 -2.19
C VAL A 48 0.85 3.92 -1.48
N THR A 49 1.41 2.94 -2.19
CA THR A 49 1.81 1.64 -1.62
C THR A 49 2.83 1.82 -0.49
N HIS A 50 3.93 2.52 -0.73
CA HIS A 50 4.95 2.75 0.30
C HIS A 50 4.43 3.60 1.47
N THR A 51 3.52 4.53 1.23
CA THR A 51 2.88 5.29 2.33
C THR A 51 2.03 4.39 3.22
N GLN A 52 1.29 3.43 2.64
CA GLN A 52 0.52 2.45 3.40
C GLN A 52 1.41 1.52 4.24
N GLU A 53 2.56 1.09 3.70
CA GLU A 53 3.57 0.32 4.42
C GLU A 53 4.16 1.12 5.58
N ALA A 54 4.48 2.40 5.37
CA ALA A 54 4.91 3.30 6.43
C ALA A 54 3.90 3.36 7.58
N ILE A 55 2.61 3.53 7.26
CA ILE A 55 1.53 3.56 8.25
C ILE A 55 1.43 2.23 9.01
N ALA A 56 1.51 1.09 8.32
CA ALA A 56 1.45 -0.23 8.95
C ALA A 56 2.58 -0.43 9.96
N HIS A 57 3.81 -0.06 9.61
CA HIS A 57 4.95 -0.10 10.51
C HIS A 57 4.82 0.89 11.66
N GLY A 58 4.28 2.08 11.40
CA GLY A 58 4.08 3.10 12.42
C GLY A 58 3.09 2.68 13.51
N ARG A 59 2.00 2.03 13.12
CA ARG A 59 1.02 1.46 14.06
C ARG A 59 1.62 0.36 14.94
N SER A 60 2.70 -0.26 14.51
CA SER A 60 3.48 -1.22 15.29
C SER A 60 4.63 -0.57 16.08
N GLY A 61 4.77 0.76 16.03
CA GLY A 61 5.80 1.52 16.76
C GLY A 61 7.19 1.48 16.11
N HIS A 62 7.31 1.02 14.86
CA HIS A 62 8.58 0.85 14.17
C HIS A 62 8.99 2.14 13.44
N ALA A 63 9.43 3.17 14.19
CA ALA A 63 9.72 4.51 13.67
C ALA A 63 10.70 4.51 12.48
N HIS A 64 11.79 3.73 12.54
CA HIS A 64 12.77 3.69 11.46
C HIS A 64 12.22 3.05 10.20
N SER A 65 11.33 2.07 10.31
CA SER A 65 10.64 1.48 9.15
C SER A 65 9.69 2.50 8.52
N VAL A 66 9.01 3.33 9.34
CA VAL A 66 8.22 4.46 8.81
C VAL A 66 9.09 5.40 8.00
N ALA A 67 10.27 5.79 8.53
CA ALA A 67 11.18 6.66 7.80
C ALA A 67 11.62 6.07 6.47
N HIS A 68 11.93 4.77 6.43
CA HIS A 68 12.35 4.06 5.23
C HIS A 68 11.25 4.08 4.15
N HIS A 69 10.06 3.58 4.47
CA HIS A 69 8.94 3.54 3.51
C HIS A 69 8.45 4.93 3.12
N ALA A 70 8.43 5.89 4.06
CA ALA A 70 8.09 7.27 3.74
C ALA A 70 9.12 7.91 2.79
N GLN A 71 10.39 7.54 2.88
CA GLN A 71 11.42 7.99 1.93
C GLN A 71 11.19 7.43 0.52
N GLU A 72 10.84 6.17 0.39
CA GLU A 72 10.51 5.54 -0.89
C GLU A 72 9.24 6.17 -1.50
N ALA A 73 8.21 6.40 -0.68
CA ALA A 73 7.02 7.12 -1.09
C ALA A 73 7.33 8.53 -1.58
N LEU A 74 8.23 9.25 -0.88
CA LEU A 74 8.64 10.60 -1.23
C LEU A 74 9.33 10.66 -2.60
N VAL A 75 10.23 9.72 -2.89
CA VAL A 75 10.90 9.65 -4.20
C VAL A 75 9.88 9.48 -5.31
N ASN A 76 8.90 8.59 -5.13
CA ASN A 76 7.84 8.37 -6.11
C ASN A 76 6.91 9.57 -6.24
N ALA A 77 6.52 10.21 -5.13
CA ALA A 77 5.70 11.44 -5.18
C ALA A 77 6.43 12.58 -5.93
N GLN A 78 7.73 12.72 -5.74
CA GLN A 78 8.52 13.72 -6.46
C GLN A 78 8.62 13.41 -7.96
N ALA A 79 8.76 12.14 -8.33
CA ALA A 79 8.75 11.72 -9.73
C ALA A 79 7.39 11.99 -10.39
N GLN A 80 6.29 11.69 -9.70
CA GLN A 80 4.94 12.01 -10.15
C GLN A 80 4.76 13.51 -10.36
N TYR A 81 5.12 14.32 -9.36
CA TYR A 81 5.00 15.78 -9.44
C TYR A 81 5.79 16.39 -10.60
N ALA A 82 6.96 15.83 -10.92
CA ALA A 82 7.75 16.31 -12.07
C ALA A 82 7.02 16.11 -13.41
N GLY A 83 6.11 15.11 -13.48
CA GLY A 83 5.31 14.82 -14.67
C GLY A 83 4.05 15.69 -14.80
N ASP A 84 3.29 15.80 -13.72
CA ASP A 84 1.92 16.38 -13.76
C ASP A 84 1.74 17.67 -12.96
N GLN A 85 2.70 18.02 -12.07
CA GLN A 85 2.67 19.18 -11.18
C GLN A 85 1.37 19.27 -10.32
N ASN A 86 0.79 18.14 -9.97
CA ASN A 86 -0.43 18.06 -9.18
C ASN A 86 -0.19 18.65 -7.77
N PRO A 87 -0.97 19.65 -7.30
CA PRO A 87 -0.77 20.28 -6.00
C PRO A 87 -0.94 19.30 -4.83
N HIS A 88 -1.84 18.33 -4.93
CA HIS A 88 -2.00 17.30 -3.91
C HIS A 88 -0.75 16.43 -3.77
N VAL A 89 -0.07 16.12 -4.87
CA VAL A 89 1.22 15.39 -4.82
C VAL A 89 2.29 16.23 -4.12
N ALA A 90 2.32 17.53 -4.33
CA ALA A 90 3.25 18.43 -3.64
C ALA A 90 2.99 18.50 -2.12
N GLU A 91 1.73 18.53 -1.71
CA GLU A 91 1.33 18.48 -0.30
C GLU A 91 1.69 17.11 0.32
N ALA A 92 1.40 16.02 -0.36
CA ALA A 92 1.81 14.68 0.07
C ALA A 92 3.34 14.59 0.29
N ALA A 93 4.13 15.11 -0.65
CA ALA A 93 5.59 15.14 -0.52
C ALA A 93 6.07 15.94 0.71
N THR A 94 5.34 16.99 1.09
CA THR A 94 5.64 17.77 2.30
C THR A 94 5.40 16.95 3.58
N HIS A 95 4.28 16.24 3.66
CA HIS A 95 3.98 15.35 4.77
C HIS A 95 4.92 14.14 4.81
N LEU A 96 5.28 13.55 3.69
CA LEU A 96 6.26 12.46 3.64
C LEU A 96 7.64 12.89 4.16
N LYS A 97 8.10 14.11 3.85
CA LYS A 97 9.34 14.66 4.43
C LYS A 97 9.25 14.77 5.95
N ALA A 98 8.12 15.19 6.49
CA ALA A 98 7.89 15.25 7.93
C ALA A 98 7.88 13.83 8.53
N ALA A 99 7.21 12.86 7.91
CA ALA A 99 7.20 11.47 8.34
C ALA A 99 8.63 10.87 8.40
N VAL A 100 9.44 11.11 7.38
CA VAL A 100 10.86 10.70 7.34
C VAL A 100 11.62 11.30 8.52
N LYS A 101 11.48 12.61 8.75
CA LYS A 101 12.17 13.31 9.84
C LYS A 101 11.79 12.73 11.19
N HIS A 102 10.50 12.61 11.50
CA HIS A 102 10.02 12.08 12.77
C HIS A 102 10.41 10.61 12.95
N GLY A 103 10.33 9.80 11.90
CA GLY A 103 10.74 8.40 11.93
C GLY A 103 12.23 8.23 12.27
N HIS A 104 13.12 9.04 11.71
CA HIS A 104 14.54 9.03 12.05
C HIS A 104 14.83 9.45 13.51
N HIS A 105 13.99 10.27 14.10
CA HIS A 105 14.10 10.66 15.51
C HIS A 105 13.43 9.66 16.48
N GLY A 106 12.89 8.55 15.97
CA GLY A 106 12.22 7.54 16.79
C GLY A 106 10.78 7.90 17.19
N HIS A 107 10.21 8.95 16.62
CA HIS A 107 8.86 9.44 16.90
C HIS A 107 7.85 8.71 16.01
N ALA A 108 7.54 7.45 16.34
CA ALA A 108 6.70 6.60 15.50
C ALA A 108 5.28 7.16 15.32
N HIS A 109 4.69 7.73 16.36
CA HIS A 109 3.33 8.26 16.31
C HIS A 109 3.23 9.46 15.37
N GLU A 110 4.09 10.45 15.54
CA GLU A 110 4.12 11.66 14.70
C GLU A 110 4.45 11.31 13.24
N ALA A 111 5.40 10.39 13.04
CA ALA A 111 5.73 9.91 11.71
C ALA A 111 4.54 9.23 11.03
N THR A 112 3.76 8.43 11.78
CA THR A 112 2.55 7.78 11.28
C THR A 112 1.47 8.80 10.92
N THR A 113 1.23 9.79 11.77
CA THR A 113 0.26 10.86 11.51
C THR A 113 0.58 11.58 10.20
N HIS A 114 1.84 11.96 9.99
CA HIS A 114 2.24 12.59 8.72
C HIS A 114 2.12 11.63 7.51
N ALA A 115 2.38 10.34 7.68
CA ALA A 115 2.15 9.37 6.61
C ALA A 115 0.64 9.25 6.27
N GLU A 116 -0.26 9.30 7.26
CA GLU A 116 -1.71 9.28 7.03
C GLU A 116 -2.21 10.54 6.32
N GLU A 117 -1.66 11.70 6.66
CA GLU A 117 -1.93 12.97 5.96
C GLU A 117 -1.44 12.90 4.51
N ALA A 118 -0.22 12.37 4.29
CA ALA A 118 0.31 12.17 2.94
C ALA A 118 -0.59 11.25 2.10
N LEU A 119 -1.06 10.14 2.68
CA LEU A 119 -1.95 9.21 2.00
C LEU A 119 -3.27 9.87 1.58
N THR A 120 -3.81 10.76 2.40
CA THR A 120 -5.02 11.53 2.08
C THR A 120 -4.81 12.38 0.82
N HIS A 121 -3.69 13.07 0.72
CA HIS A 121 -3.36 13.87 -0.46
C HIS A 121 -3.04 13.01 -1.69
N LEU A 122 -2.33 11.89 -1.55
CA LEU A 122 -2.08 10.96 -2.66
C LEU A 122 -3.38 10.39 -3.23
N ASN A 123 -4.33 10.05 -2.36
CA ASN A 123 -5.65 9.58 -2.80
C ASN A 123 -6.43 10.70 -3.53
N ALA A 124 -6.37 11.93 -3.04
CA ALA A 124 -6.98 13.08 -3.74
C ALA A 124 -6.34 13.33 -5.10
N ALA A 125 -5.03 13.06 -5.25
CA ALA A 125 -4.36 13.19 -6.54
C ALA A 125 -4.78 12.11 -7.54
N SER A 126 -5.20 10.93 -7.07
CA SER A 126 -5.67 9.83 -7.92
C SER A 126 -7.14 9.98 -8.36
N GLU A 127 -7.89 10.86 -7.72
CA GLU A 127 -9.27 11.15 -8.14
C GLU A 127 -9.26 11.89 -9.49
N PRO A 128 -10.04 11.42 -10.47
CA PRO A 128 -10.19 12.17 -11.71
C PRO A 128 -10.75 13.55 -11.38
N SER A 129 -10.02 14.60 -11.78
CA SER A 129 -10.51 15.97 -11.62
C SER A 129 -11.83 16.08 -12.38
N LEU A 130 -12.93 15.96 -11.65
CA LEU A 130 -14.25 16.31 -12.18
C LEU A 130 -14.23 17.82 -12.37
N LEU A 131 -13.88 18.26 -13.58
CA LEU A 131 -14.04 19.66 -13.95
C LEU A 131 -15.49 20.07 -13.66
N PRO A 132 -15.74 21.01 -12.76
CA PRO A 132 -17.09 21.48 -12.54
C PRO A 132 -17.53 22.25 -13.79
N GLY A 133 -18.38 21.63 -14.57
CA GLY A 133 -19.20 22.31 -15.56
C GLY A 133 -18.57 22.51 -16.93
N LEU A 134 -18.92 21.63 -17.80
CA LEU A 134 -19.30 22.00 -19.18
C LEU A 134 -20.76 21.66 -19.39
#